data_15c77c46d7e25a2910085ff26ed59321
#
_entry.id   15c77c46d7e25a2910085ff26ed59321
#
_cell.length_a   1.000
_cell.length_b   1.000
_cell.length_c   1.000
_cell.angle_alpha   90.00
_cell.angle_beta   90.00
_cell.angle_gamma   90.00
#
_symmetry.space_group_name_H-M   'P 1'
#
loop_
_entity.id
_entity.type
_entity.pdbx_description
1 polymer ?
#
loop_
_entity_poly.entity_id
_entity_poly.type
_entity_poly.pdbx_seq_one_letter_code
_entity_poly.pdbx_strand_id
1 'polypeptide(L)'
;MKVLLVCDDTWHPAEIIERGLQAMDKEDLVFDVVKTAKDILSPSFVRRYDVLVNCHGSAINASNNNPWFEPTVTEFGPEEFRDYVAEGGALVVVHSGLTVGGRNHPQPVYTEVVGSYFLGHPLREMTHVSITCENEITRGVKNFSERDEHYQIAVTAKDAEPFMETTSEHGGTFISGYRRCYGKGRVVALTPGHTLAVWENKNFQQLLKNAIRWAVKR
;
A
#
# COMPACT_ATOMS: atom_id res chain seq x y z
N MET A 1 -15.10 4.32 10.15
CA MET A 1 -13.69 3.96 10.45
C MET A 1 -12.78 5.11 10.05
N LYS A 2 -11.81 5.44 10.91
CA LYS A 2 -10.80 6.48 10.64
C LYS A 2 -9.58 5.88 9.95
N VAL A 3 -9.29 6.34 8.76
CA VAL A 3 -8.20 5.86 7.90
C VAL A 3 -7.11 6.92 7.84
N LEU A 4 -5.91 6.59 8.29
CA LEU A 4 -4.72 7.40 8.04
C LEU A 4 -4.12 6.96 6.71
N LEU A 5 -4.10 7.84 5.71
CA LEU A 5 -3.47 7.57 4.42
C LEU A 5 -2.22 8.43 4.26
N VAL A 6 -1.08 7.79 4.07
CA VAL A 6 0.22 8.44 3.86
C VAL A 6 0.60 8.34 2.39
N CYS A 7 0.93 9.47 1.77
CA CYS A 7 1.25 9.56 0.34
C CYS A 7 2.17 10.75 0.04
N ASP A 8 2.37 11.06 -1.23
CA ASP A 8 3.13 12.21 -1.73
C ASP A 8 4.64 12.01 -1.75
N ASP A 9 5.08 10.86 -2.22
CA ASP A 9 6.50 10.69 -2.53
C ASP A 9 6.87 11.30 -3.89
N THR A 10 8.13 11.28 -4.20
CA THR A 10 8.73 11.87 -5.42
C THR A 10 8.02 11.53 -6.73
N TRP A 11 7.58 10.28 -6.87
CA TRP A 11 7.07 9.74 -8.13
C TRP A 11 5.54 9.58 -8.11
N HIS A 12 4.93 9.75 -6.94
CA HIS A 12 3.53 9.46 -6.68
C HIS A 12 2.87 10.65 -5.99
N PRO A 13 2.52 11.71 -6.76
CA PRO A 13 1.93 12.93 -6.19
C PRO A 13 0.58 12.63 -5.54
N ALA A 14 0.37 13.21 -4.37
CA ALA A 14 -0.87 13.04 -3.59
C ALA A 14 -2.13 13.40 -4.36
N GLU A 15 -2.06 14.33 -5.32
CA GLU A 15 -3.19 14.76 -6.13
C GLU A 15 -3.93 13.59 -6.80
N ILE A 16 -3.19 12.59 -7.29
CA ILE A 16 -3.76 11.39 -7.92
C ILE A 16 -4.64 10.63 -6.92
N ILE A 17 -4.13 10.43 -5.71
CA ILE A 17 -4.84 9.72 -4.65
C ILE A 17 -6.03 10.53 -4.16
N GLU A 18 -5.84 11.82 -3.90
CA GLU A 18 -6.90 12.73 -3.44
C GLU A 18 -8.08 12.78 -4.42
N ARG A 19 -7.80 12.86 -5.73
CA ARG A 19 -8.83 12.82 -6.78
C ARG A 19 -9.55 11.46 -6.82
N GLY A 20 -8.82 10.36 -6.73
CA GLY A 20 -9.41 9.02 -6.63
C GLY A 20 -10.30 8.86 -5.41
N LEU A 21 -9.88 9.37 -4.25
CA LEU A 21 -10.68 9.39 -3.03
C LEU A 21 -11.92 10.29 -3.16
N GLN A 22 -11.84 11.41 -3.90
CA GLN A 22 -13.02 12.24 -4.17
C GLN A 22 -14.06 11.52 -5.03
N ALA A 23 -13.61 10.72 -6.00
CA ALA A 23 -14.48 9.94 -6.89
C ALA A 23 -15.03 8.64 -6.24
N MET A 24 -14.51 8.27 -5.06
CA MET A 24 -14.90 7.04 -4.36
C MET A 24 -16.11 7.27 -3.46
N ASP A 25 -17.08 6.35 -3.51
CA ASP A 25 -18.07 6.19 -2.44
C ASP A 25 -17.36 5.60 -1.21
N LYS A 26 -17.10 6.45 -0.23
CA LYS A 26 -16.32 6.09 0.97
C LYS A 26 -17.12 5.32 2.01
N GLU A 27 -18.46 5.35 1.89
CA GLU A 27 -19.36 4.74 2.88
C GLU A 27 -19.03 5.24 4.31
N ASP A 28 -18.62 4.35 5.20
CA ASP A 28 -18.25 4.65 6.61
C ASP A 28 -16.75 4.99 6.80
N LEU A 29 -15.96 5.08 5.74
CA LEU A 29 -14.54 5.39 5.81
C LEU A 29 -14.29 6.91 5.80
N VAL A 30 -13.53 7.37 6.78
CA VAL A 30 -13.09 8.77 6.88
C VAL A 30 -11.56 8.79 6.70
N PHE A 31 -11.09 9.39 5.61
CA PHE A 31 -9.69 9.47 5.27
C PHE A 31 -9.07 10.78 5.73
N ASP A 32 -8.00 10.69 6.52
CA ASP A 32 -7.07 11.77 6.77
C ASP A 32 -5.81 11.51 5.93
N VAL A 33 -5.52 12.42 4.99
CA VAL A 33 -4.39 12.29 4.05
C VAL A 33 -3.20 13.07 4.59
N VAL A 34 -2.08 12.39 4.78
CA VAL A 34 -0.81 12.97 5.25
C VAL A 34 0.23 12.91 4.14
N LYS A 35 0.80 14.08 3.79
CA LYS A 35 1.78 14.25 2.72
C LYS A 35 3.22 14.38 3.22
N THR A 36 3.43 14.77 4.46
CA THR A 36 4.73 14.96 5.10
C THR A 36 4.92 13.96 6.24
N ALA A 37 4.98 12.69 5.90
CA ALA A 37 4.95 11.60 6.87
C ALA A 37 6.01 11.73 7.96
N LYS A 38 7.26 12.06 7.61
CA LYS A 38 8.37 12.13 8.58
C LYS A 38 8.19 13.21 9.65
N ASP A 39 7.47 14.29 9.34
CA ASP A 39 7.28 15.42 10.25
C ASP A 39 6.05 15.27 11.13
N ILE A 40 5.13 14.39 10.75
CA ILE A 40 3.80 14.27 11.37
C ILE A 40 3.63 12.95 12.10
N LEU A 41 4.19 11.86 11.57
CA LEU A 41 3.96 10.54 12.13
C LEU A 41 4.75 10.34 13.42
N SER A 42 4.02 9.95 14.46
CA SER A 42 4.56 9.41 15.72
C SER A 42 3.72 8.20 16.13
N PRO A 43 4.19 7.35 17.04
CA PRO A 43 3.40 6.22 17.53
C PRO A 43 2.04 6.63 18.09
N SER A 44 1.99 7.75 18.82
CA SER A 44 0.74 8.28 19.39
C SER A 44 -0.19 8.85 18.33
N PHE A 45 0.35 9.44 17.25
CA PHE A 45 -0.45 9.96 16.15
C PHE A 45 -1.10 8.82 15.36
N VAL A 46 -0.33 7.81 14.96
CA VAL A 46 -0.83 6.68 14.17
C VAL A 46 -1.92 5.90 14.91
N ARG A 47 -1.77 5.71 16.22
CA ARG A 47 -2.74 4.98 17.05
C ARG A 47 -4.10 5.67 17.24
N ARG A 48 -4.30 6.89 16.74
CA ARG A 48 -5.61 7.56 16.70
C ARG A 48 -6.53 7.08 15.58
N TYR A 49 -5.99 6.25 14.69
CA TYR A 49 -6.67 5.72 13.51
C TYR A 49 -6.89 4.22 13.64
N ASP A 50 -7.93 3.74 12.95
CA ASP A 50 -8.26 2.32 12.92
C ASP A 50 -7.31 1.54 12.00
N VAL A 51 -6.77 2.21 10.96
CA VAL A 51 -5.88 1.62 9.95
C VAL A 51 -4.91 2.65 9.39
N LEU A 52 -3.69 2.19 9.10
CA LEU A 52 -2.69 2.89 8.31
C LEU A 52 -2.72 2.36 6.87
N VAL A 53 -2.99 3.25 5.91
CA VAL A 53 -2.84 2.97 4.47
C VAL A 53 -1.57 3.66 4.00
N ASN A 54 -0.55 2.87 3.66
CA ASN A 54 0.71 3.41 3.16
C ASN A 54 0.75 3.40 1.64
N CYS A 55 0.72 4.60 1.06
CA CYS A 55 0.92 4.87 -0.37
C CYS A 55 2.19 5.72 -0.58
N HIS A 56 3.17 5.66 0.32
CA HIS A 56 4.38 6.47 0.30
C HIS A 56 5.62 5.59 0.25
N GLY A 57 6.42 5.76 -0.79
CA GLY A 57 7.74 5.14 -0.89
C GLY A 57 8.79 5.85 -0.03
N SER A 58 9.96 5.25 0.10
CA SER A 58 11.09 5.86 0.82
C SER A 58 12.06 6.63 -0.09
N ALA A 59 11.63 6.92 -1.32
CA ALA A 59 12.50 7.59 -2.28
C ALA A 59 12.82 9.02 -1.82
N ILE A 60 14.10 9.32 -1.78
CA ILE A 60 14.61 10.67 -1.53
C ILE A 60 14.90 11.30 -2.89
N ASN A 61 14.36 12.46 -3.14
CA ASN A 61 14.86 13.30 -4.22
C ASN A 61 14.84 14.78 -3.87
N ALA A 62 15.46 15.57 -4.77
CA ALA A 62 15.63 16.99 -4.57
C ALA A 62 14.36 17.83 -4.65
N SER A 63 13.28 17.30 -5.23
CA SER A 63 12.03 18.04 -5.44
C SER A 63 10.95 17.73 -4.40
N ASN A 64 11.03 16.58 -3.77
CA ASN A 64 10.09 16.12 -2.75
C ASN A 64 10.87 15.35 -1.69
N ASN A 65 11.51 16.05 -0.80
CA ASN A 65 12.48 15.53 0.16
C ASN A 65 11.87 14.88 1.39
N ASN A 66 10.85 14.06 1.22
CA ASN A 66 10.21 13.45 2.37
C ASN A 66 10.35 11.92 2.34
N PRO A 67 11.59 11.36 2.56
CA PRO A 67 11.64 9.95 2.88
C PRO A 67 10.82 9.73 4.14
N TRP A 68 10.04 8.69 4.18
CA TRP A 68 9.29 8.40 5.40
C TRP A 68 10.24 8.17 6.58
N PHE A 69 11.27 7.37 6.37
CA PHE A 69 12.23 7.07 7.43
C PHE A 69 13.52 7.88 7.25
N GLU A 70 13.69 8.83 8.10
CA GLU A 70 14.93 9.60 8.20
C GLU A 70 15.50 9.45 9.63
N PRO A 71 16.68 8.87 9.78
CA PRO A 71 17.29 8.66 11.10
C PRO A 71 17.38 9.97 11.89
N THR A 72 17.06 9.92 13.17
CA THR A 72 17.06 11.06 14.11
C THR A 72 16.00 12.14 13.89
N VAL A 73 15.19 12.03 12.82
CA VAL A 73 14.12 12.98 12.48
C VAL A 73 12.75 12.32 12.60
N THR A 74 12.60 11.15 12.01
CA THR A 74 11.31 10.45 11.99
C THR A 74 11.06 9.76 13.34
N GLU A 75 9.94 10.11 13.98
CA GLU A 75 9.52 9.46 15.24
C GLU A 75 8.77 8.12 15.02
N PHE A 76 8.34 7.84 13.79
CA PHE A 76 7.68 6.61 13.39
C PHE A 76 8.52 5.90 12.33
N GLY A 77 9.66 5.37 12.76
CA GLY A 77 10.61 4.64 11.93
C GLY A 77 10.23 3.16 11.73
N PRO A 78 11.15 2.36 11.17
CA PRO A 78 10.88 0.94 10.87
C PRO A 78 10.51 0.11 12.09
N GLU A 79 11.14 0.37 13.23
CA GLU A 79 10.88 -0.35 14.49
C GLU A 79 9.49 -0.01 15.05
N GLU A 80 9.13 1.26 15.10
CA GLU A 80 7.80 1.72 15.55
C GLU A 80 6.69 1.21 14.63
N PHE A 81 6.98 1.15 13.33
CA PHE A 81 6.09 0.57 12.34
C PHE A 81 5.87 -0.93 12.59
N ARG A 82 6.95 -1.68 12.83
CA ARG A 82 6.89 -3.10 13.21
C ARG A 82 6.06 -3.29 14.48
N ASP A 83 6.36 -2.53 15.52
CA ASP A 83 5.70 -2.64 16.83
C ASP A 83 4.21 -2.28 16.72
N TYR A 84 3.87 -1.25 15.94
CA TYR A 84 2.49 -0.91 15.64
C TYR A 84 1.71 -2.10 15.08
N VAL A 85 2.24 -2.76 14.05
CA VAL A 85 1.55 -3.90 13.42
C VAL A 85 1.57 -5.11 14.35
N ALA A 86 2.71 -5.43 14.96
CA ALA A 86 2.85 -6.59 15.85
C ALA A 86 1.90 -6.55 17.05
N GLU A 87 1.58 -5.37 17.57
CA GLU A 87 0.67 -5.17 18.69
C GLU A 87 -0.82 -5.17 18.30
N GLY A 88 -1.14 -5.27 17.01
CA GLY A 88 -2.50 -5.38 16.51
C GLY A 88 -2.93 -4.27 15.57
N GLY A 89 -2.00 -3.45 15.11
CA GLY A 89 -2.25 -2.42 14.11
C GLY A 89 -2.68 -3.00 12.77
N ALA A 90 -3.56 -2.29 12.08
CA ALA A 90 -4.02 -2.63 10.75
C ALA A 90 -3.22 -1.86 9.70
N LEU A 91 -2.70 -2.58 8.70
CA LEU A 91 -1.88 -2.01 7.64
C LEU A 91 -2.40 -2.42 6.26
N VAL A 92 -2.58 -1.43 5.39
CA VAL A 92 -2.76 -1.65 3.96
C VAL A 92 -1.65 -0.92 3.23
N VAL A 93 -0.89 -1.64 2.41
CA VAL A 93 0.21 -1.08 1.61
C VAL A 93 -0.21 -1.06 0.15
N VAL A 94 -0.17 0.10 -0.46
CA VAL A 94 -0.61 0.30 -1.84
C VAL A 94 0.54 0.87 -2.66
N HIS A 95 0.78 0.25 -3.80
CA HIS A 95 1.70 0.71 -4.84
C HIS A 95 3.05 1.19 -4.28
N SER A 96 3.30 2.50 -4.26
CA SER A 96 4.58 3.06 -3.82
C SER A 96 4.98 2.69 -2.40
N GLY A 97 4.03 2.42 -1.52
CA GLY A 97 4.33 1.87 -0.19
C GLY A 97 5.11 0.55 -0.23
N LEU A 98 5.03 -0.20 -1.32
CA LEU A 98 5.81 -1.43 -1.52
C LEU A 98 7.27 -1.17 -1.92
N THR A 99 7.63 0.05 -2.30
CA THR A 99 9.01 0.41 -2.66
C THR A 99 9.88 0.71 -1.44
N VAL A 100 9.28 0.87 -0.27
CA VAL A 100 10.02 0.99 0.99
C VAL A 100 10.81 -0.31 1.22
N GLY A 101 12.13 -0.19 1.24
CA GLY A 101 12.99 -1.37 1.35
C GLY A 101 13.38 -2.03 0.02
N GLY A 102 13.14 -1.39 -1.11
CA GLY A 102 13.64 -1.85 -2.41
C GLY A 102 15.16 -1.97 -2.46
N ARG A 103 15.70 -2.54 -3.54
CA ARG A 103 17.14 -2.86 -3.69
C ARG A 103 18.09 -1.72 -3.37
N ASN A 104 17.69 -0.48 -3.67
CA ASN A 104 18.57 0.70 -3.52
C ASN A 104 18.53 1.31 -2.12
N HIS A 105 17.51 1.02 -1.33
CA HIS A 105 17.31 1.54 0.02
C HIS A 105 16.70 0.45 0.92
N PRO A 106 17.46 -0.59 1.27
CA PRO A 106 16.92 -1.73 2.02
C PRO A 106 16.42 -1.29 3.40
N GLN A 107 15.18 -1.64 3.70
CA GLN A 107 14.57 -1.48 5.01
C GLN A 107 14.10 -2.86 5.50
N PRO A 108 15.01 -3.68 6.04
CA PRO A 108 14.73 -5.09 6.34
C PRO A 108 13.57 -5.27 7.32
N VAL A 109 13.46 -4.40 8.32
CA VAL A 109 12.36 -4.46 9.30
C VAL A 109 11.01 -4.19 8.61
N TYR A 110 10.93 -3.17 7.76
CA TYR A 110 9.71 -2.88 7.01
C TYR A 110 9.34 -4.05 6.07
N THR A 111 10.33 -4.56 5.33
CA THR A 111 10.16 -5.70 4.41
C THR A 111 9.67 -6.96 5.14
N GLU A 112 10.17 -7.22 6.34
CA GLU A 112 9.72 -8.33 7.17
C GLU A 112 8.22 -8.18 7.51
N VAL A 113 7.80 -7.00 7.97
CA VAL A 113 6.40 -6.73 8.33
C VAL A 113 5.49 -6.85 7.12
N VAL A 114 5.82 -6.19 6.01
CA VAL A 114 5.02 -6.24 4.78
C VAL A 114 5.04 -7.64 4.17
N GLY A 115 6.20 -8.29 4.16
CA GLY A 115 6.35 -9.66 3.65
C GLY A 115 6.69 -9.73 2.17
N SER A 116 7.12 -8.63 1.57
CA SER A 116 7.60 -8.57 0.19
C SER A 116 8.58 -7.43 0.00
N TYR A 117 9.32 -7.46 -1.09
CA TYR A 117 10.12 -6.34 -1.55
C TYR A 117 9.94 -6.08 -3.05
N PHE A 118 10.11 -4.84 -3.42
CA PHE A 118 9.96 -4.37 -4.80
C PHE A 118 11.16 -4.78 -5.65
N LEU A 119 10.88 -5.32 -6.85
CA LEU A 119 11.88 -5.73 -7.84
C LEU A 119 12.08 -4.67 -8.92
N GLY A 120 11.00 -4.07 -9.38
CA GLY A 120 10.97 -3.12 -10.49
C GLY A 120 9.62 -3.09 -11.18
N HIS A 121 9.54 -2.39 -12.29
CA HIS A 121 8.41 -2.36 -13.20
C HIS A 121 8.87 -1.98 -14.62
N PRO A 122 8.19 -2.42 -15.68
CA PRO A 122 8.38 -1.88 -17.03
C PRO A 122 7.85 -0.44 -17.12
N LEU A 123 8.01 0.21 -18.26
CA LEU A 123 7.32 1.47 -18.54
C LEU A 123 5.80 1.26 -18.40
N ARG A 124 5.09 2.35 -18.04
CA ARG A 124 3.63 2.30 -17.89
C ARG A 124 2.95 1.74 -19.13
N GLU A 125 2.23 0.67 -18.96
CA GLU A 125 1.53 -0.05 -20.02
C GLU A 125 0.14 -0.52 -19.56
N MET A 126 -0.61 -1.18 -20.42
CA MET A 126 -1.88 -1.79 -20.04
C MET A 126 -1.60 -2.96 -19.10
N THR A 127 -2.16 -2.91 -17.91
CA THR A 127 -2.10 -3.97 -16.90
C THR A 127 -3.47 -4.65 -16.80
N HIS A 128 -3.44 -5.97 -16.65
CA HIS A 128 -4.62 -6.81 -16.47
C HIS A 128 -4.60 -7.43 -15.08
N VAL A 129 -5.46 -6.95 -14.22
CA VAL A 129 -5.60 -7.43 -12.84
C VAL A 129 -6.62 -8.55 -12.79
N SER A 130 -6.20 -9.71 -12.30
CA SER A 130 -7.01 -10.92 -12.18
C SER A 130 -7.16 -11.34 -10.72
N ILE A 131 -8.39 -11.56 -10.29
CA ILE A 131 -8.70 -12.15 -8.99
C ILE A 131 -8.47 -13.66 -9.07
N THR A 132 -7.57 -14.18 -8.25
CA THR A 132 -7.16 -15.58 -8.25
C THR A 132 -7.77 -16.39 -7.10
N CYS A 133 -8.30 -15.72 -6.08
CA CYS A 133 -8.93 -16.34 -4.93
C CYS A 133 -10.10 -15.48 -4.42
N GLU A 134 -11.27 -16.08 -4.24
CA GLU A 134 -12.41 -15.43 -3.58
C GLU A 134 -12.24 -15.45 -2.06
N ASN A 135 -12.30 -14.27 -1.46
CA ASN A 135 -12.23 -14.07 -0.01
C ASN A 135 -12.93 -12.75 0.37
N GLU A 136 -12.81 -12.33 1.64
CA GLU A 136 -13.45 -11.09 2.10
C GLU A 136 -12.94 -9.84 1.38
N ILE A 137 -11.67 -9.83 0.95
CA ILE A 137 -11.05 -8.68 0.27
C ILE A 137 -11.52 -8.61 -1.18
N THR A 138 -11.69 -9.74 -1.84
CA THR A 138 -12.07 -9.81 -3.25
C THR A 138 -13.57 -9.84 -3.48
N ARG A 139 -14.38 -9.86 -2.41
CA ARG A 139 -15.85 -9.91 -2.51
C ARG A 139 -16.41 -8.74 -3.32
N GLY A 140 -17.14 -9.07 -4.39
CA GLY A 140 -17.75 -8.08 -5.29
C GLY A 140 -16.76 -7.37 -6.23
N VAL A 141 -15.50 -7.78 -6.24
CA VAL A 141 -14.47 -7.28 -7.15
C VAL A 141 -14.39 -8.15 -8.37
N LYS A 142 -14.38 -7.54 -9.56
CA LYS A 142 -14.16 -8.22 -10.84
C LYS A 142 -12.76 -7.94 -11.34
N ASN A 143 -12.27 -8.77 -12.26
CA ASN A 143 -11.06 -8.46 -13.02
C ASN A 143 -11.21 -7.10 -13.72
N PHE A 144 -10.12 -6.36 -13.78
CA PHE A 144 -10.10 -5.05 -14.43
C PHE A 144 -8.76 -4.79 -15.13
N SER A 145 -8.75 -3.83 -16.03
CA SER A 145 -7.57 -3.46 -16.78
C SER A 145 -7.46 -1.95 -16.82
N GLU A 146 -6.26 -1.44 -16.51
CA GLU A 146 -5.94 -0.03 -16.58
C GLU A 146 -4.49 0.15 -17.01
N ARG A 147 -4.18 1.31 -17.60
CA ARG A 147 -2.80 1.67 -17.84
C ARG A 147 -2.15 2.08 -16.53
N ASP A 148 -1.14 1.32 -16.09
CA ASP A 148 -0.48 1.53 -14.79
C ASP A 148 1.01 1.16 -14.87
N GLU A 149 1.74 1.32 -13.77
CA GLU A 149 3.05 0.70 -13.56
C GLU A 149 2.82 -0.71 -13.03
N HIS A 150 3.28 -1.71 -13.77
CA HIS A 150 3.18 -3.10 -13.35
C HIS A 150 4.27 -3.42 -12.33
N TYR A 151 4.00 -3.15 -11.06
CA TYR A 151 4.94 -3.46 -9.98
C TYR A 151 5.14 -4.96 -9.84
N GLN A 152 6.40 -5.35 -9.99
CA GLN A 152 6.89 -6.70 -9.75
C GLN A 152 7.42 -6.76 -8.32
N ILE A 153 6.89 -7.65 -7.53
CA ILE A 153 7.28 -7.86 -6.13
C ILE A 153 7.72 -9.30 -5.90
N ALA A 154 8.69 -9.49 -5.01
CA ALA A 154 9.02 -10.81 -4.48
C ALA A 154 8.36 -10.95 -3.10
N VAL A 155 7.36 -11.82 -3.02
CA VAL A 155 6.72 -12.17 -1.74
C VAL A 155 7.62 -13.13 -1.00
N THR A 156 8.06 -12.74 0.20
CA THR A 156 9.01 -13.50 1.04
C THR A 156 8.37 -14.11 2.27
N ALA A 157 7.23 -13.58 2.69
CA ALA A 157 6.50 -14.10 3.83
C ALA A 157 5.83 -15.43 3.48
N LYS A 158 6.15 -16.48 4.25
CA LYS A 158 5.60 -17.84 4.05
C LYS A 158 4.11 -17.94 4.39
N ASP A 159 3.62 -17.04 5.22
CA ASP A 159 2.23 -16.93 5.66
C ASP A 159 1.40 -15.98 4.79
N ALA A 160 1.99 -15.43 3.72
CA ALA A 160 1.24 -14.62 2.77
C ALA A 160 0.23 -15.47 2.00
N GLU A 161 -0.99 -14.99 1.91
CA GLU A 161 -2.10 -15.59 1.16
C GLU A 161 -2.40 -14.72 -0.07
N PRO A 162 -1.86 -15.07 -1.26
CA PRO A 162 -2.16 -14.36 -2.51
C PRO A 162 -3.64 -14.49 -2.89
N PHE A 163 -4.21 -13.43 -3.46
CA PHE A 163 -5.58 -13.43 -3.97
C PHE A 163 -5.73 -12.70 -5.31
N MET A 164 -4.63 -12.10 -5.80
CA MET A 164 -4.67 -11.28 -7.01
C MET A 164 -3.33 -11.33 -7.72
N GLU A 165 -3.36 -11.38 -9.05
CA GLU A 165 -2.21 -11.29 -9.94
C GLU A 165 -2.41 -10.18 -10.96
N THR A 166 -1.32 -9.61 -11.43
CA THR A 166 -1.31 -8.66 -12.56
C THR A 166 -0.43 -9.20 -13.68
N THR A 167 -0.93 -9.08 -14.91
CA THR A 167 -0.22 -9.43 -16.14
C THR A 167 -0.11 -8.20 -17.03
N SER A 168 1.03 -8.04 -17.69
CA SER A 168 1.24 -7.04 -18.75
C SER A 168 2.19 -7.57 -19.81
N GLU A 169 2.24 -6.90 -20.96
CA GLU A 169 3.02 -7.37 -22.13
C GLU A 169 4.51 -7.53 -21.80
N HIS A 170 5.10 -6.52 -21.16
CA HIS A 170 6.53 -6.51 -20.84
C HIS A 170 6.83 -6.92 -19.39
N GLY A 171 5.83 -6.89 -18.51
CA GLY A 171 5.99 -7.22 -17.10
C GLY A 171 5.79 -8.71 -16.77
N GLY A 172 5.20 -9.49 -17.68
CA GLY A 172 4.82 -10.88 -17.39
C GLY A 172 3.66 -10.97 -16.38
N THR A 173 3.67 -11.98 -15.52
CA THR A 173 2.65 -12.19 -14.48
C THR A 173 3.29 -12.24 -13.10
N PHE A 174 2.80 -11.42 -12.17
CA PHE A 174 3.26 -11.36 -10.78
C PHE A 174 2.09 -11.31 -9.80
N ILE A 175 2.30 -11.86 -8.60
CA ILE A 175 1.40 -11.62 -7.46
C ILE A 175 1.31 -10.10 -7.28
N SER A 176 0.08 -9.59 -7.25
CA SER A 176 -0.21 -8.16 -7.13
C SER A 176 -1.11 -7.81 -5.95
N GLY A 177 -1.63 -8.82 -5.25
CA GLY A 177 -2.37 -8.66 -4.01
C GLY A 177 -2.25 -9.88 -3.12
N TYR A 178 -1.94 -9.67 -1.84
CA TYR A 178 -1.92 -10.69 -0.82
C TYR A 178 -2.30 -10.11 0.54
N ARG A 179 -2.66 -10.99 1.46
CA ARG A 179 -2.90 -10.67 2.86
C ARG A 179 -2.05 -11.55 3.76
N ARG A 180 -1.76 -11.10 4.97
CA ARG A 180 -1.09 -11.87 6.01
C ARG A 180 -1.39 -11.36 7.40
N CYS A 181 -1.05 -12.15 8.42
CA CYS A 181 -0.98 -11.70 9.81
C CYS A 181 0.48 -11.46 10.21
N TYR A 182 0.72 -10.42 11.03
CA TYR A 182 2.04 -10.17 11.62
C TYR A 182 1.87 -9.84 13.09
N GLY A 183 2.35 -10.69 13.98
CA GLY A 183 2.02 -10.60 15.39
C GLY A 183 0.51 -10.69 15.63
N LYS A 184 -0.07 -9.67 16.24
CA LYS A 184 -1.52 -9.53 16.43
C LYS A 184 -2.20 -8.71 15.34
N GLY A 185 -1.43 -8.08 14.46
CA GLY A 185 -1.91 -7.21 13.41
C GLY A 185 -2.12 -7.91 12.07
N ARG A 186 -2.62 -7.17 11.11
CA ARG A 186 -2.96 -7.65 9.77
C ARG A 186 -2.42 -6.72 8.70
N VAL A 187 -1.91 -7.32 7.64
CA VAL A 187 -1.31 -6.62 6.51
C VAL A 187 -1.99 -7.04 5.22
N VAL A 188 -2.33 -6.06 4.38
CA VAL A 188 -2.75 -6.27 2.99
C VAL A 188 -1.82 -5.48 2.09
N ALA A 189 -1.37 -6.11 1.01
CA ALA A 189 -0.54 -5.48 -0.01
C ALA A 189 -1.27 -5.48 -1.35
N LEU A 190 -1.26 -4.34 -2.05
CA LEU A 190 -1.87 -4.13 -3.36
C LEU A 190 -0.86 -3.41 -4.26
N THR A 191 -0.49 -3.98 -5.40
CA THR A 191 0.49 -3.36 -6.31
C THR A 191 -0.09 -2.33 -7.27
N PRO A 192 -1.35 -2.40 -7.78
CA PRO A 192 -1.91 -1.33 -8.61
C PRO A 192 -2.03 -0.02 -7.84
N GLY A 193 -1.87 1.14 -8.53
CA GLY A 193 -2.13 2.42 -7.86
C GLY A 193 -1.31 3.61 -8.30
N HIS A 194 -0.58 3.57 -9.44
CA HIS A 194 0.18 4.72 -9.92
C HIS A 194 -0.70 5.78 -10.57
N THR A 195 -1.68 5.37 -11.36
CA THR A 195 -2.45 6.30 -12.20
C THR A 195 -3.81 6.64 -11.61
N LEU A 196 -4.34 7.81 -11.99
CA LEU A 196 -5.68 8.21 -11.61
C LEU A 196 -6.74 7.22 -12.10
N ALA A 197 -6.55 6.64 -13.29
CA ALA A 197 -7.48 5.66 -13.85
C ALA A 197 -7.67 4.45 -12.91
N VAL A 198 -6.59 3.96 -12.29
CA VAL A 198 -6.68 2.91 -11.26
C VAL A 198 -7.46 3.38 -10.04
N TRP A 199 -7.16 4.56 -9.53
CA TRP A 199 -7.86 5.10 -8.34
C TRP A 199 -9.35 5.38 -8.59
N GLU A 200 -9.75 5.70 -9.83
CA GLU A 200 -11.14 5.89 -10.24
C GLU A 200 -11.84 4.58 -10.62
N ASN A 201 -11.09 3.48 -10.84
CA ASN A 201 -11.67 2.18 -11.18
C ASN A 201 -12.51 1.62 -10.02
N LYS A 202 -13.76 1.31 -10.27
CA LYS A 202 -14.71 0.85 -9.24
C LYS A 202 -14.31 -0.48 -8.59
N ASN A 203 -13.63 -1.36 -9.32
CA ASN A 203 -13.14 -2.62 -8.76
C ASN A 203 -11.95 -2.37 -7.84
N PHE A 204 -11.02 -1.47 -8.19
CA PHE A 204 -9.94 -1.07 -7.30
C PHE A 204 -10.47 -0.37 -6.03
N GLN A 205 -11.43 0.54 -6.16
CA GLN A 205 -12.08 1.20 -5.03
C GLN A 205 -12.74 0.18 -4.08
N GLN A 206 -13.45 -0.80 -4.65
CA GLN A 206 -14.07 -1.87 -3.85
C GLN A 206 -13.02 -2.73 -3.16
N LEU A 207 -11.96 -3.09 -3.88
CA LEU A 207 -10.82 -3.85 -3.34
C LEU A 207 -10.18 -3.13 -2.17
N LEU A 208 -9.88 -1.83 -2.31
CA LEU A 208 -9.29 -1.00 -1.25
C LEU A 208 -10.18 -0.92 -0.01
N LYS A 209 -11.48 -0.68 -0.18
CA LYS A 209 -12.44 -0.65 0.94
C LYS A 209 -12.48 -1.98 1.67
N ASN A 210 -12.52 -3.09 0.93
CA ASN A 210 -12.53 -4.42 1.52
C ASN A 210 -11.21 -4.73 2.25
N ALA A 211 -10.06 -4.33 1.67
CA ALA A 211 -8.74 -4.49 2.29
C ALA A 211 -8.65 -3.76 3.64
N ILE A 212 -9.11 -2.50 3.68
CA ILE A 212 -9.19 -1.72 4.91
C ILE A 212 -10.06 -2.43 5.96
N ARG A 213 -11.25 -2.87 5.58
CA ARG A 213 -12.16 -3.56 6.51
C ARG A 213 -11.61 -4.89 7.02
N TRP A 214 -10.93 -5.64 6.16
CA TRP A 214 -10.31 -6.89 6.57
C TRP A 214 -9.14 -6.66 7.53
N ALA A 215 -8.32 -5.65 7.27
CA ALA A 215 -7.17 -5.33 8.11
C ALA A 215 -7.58 -4.91 9.54
N VAL A 216 -8.70 -4.19 9.69
CA VAL A 216 -9.23 -3.72 11.00
C VAL A 216 -9.91 -4.82 11.81
N LYS A 217 -10.38 -5.91 11.19
CA LYS A 217 -11.05 -7.00 11.93
C LYS A 217 -10.08 -7.63 12.95
N ARG A 218 -10.51 -7.70 14.19
CA ARG A 218 -9.82 -8.40 15.30
C ARG A 218 -10.27 -9.83 15.41
#